data_cce3c45041a22e756c953d4fea1b547f
#
_entry.id   cce3c45041a22e756c953d4fea1b547f
#
_cell.length_a   1.000
_cell.length_b   1.000
_cell.length_c   1.000
_cell.angle_alpha   90.00
_cell.angle_beta   90.00
_cell.angle_gamma   90.00
#
_symmetry.space_group_name_H-M   'P 1'
#
loop_
_entity.id
_entity.type
_entity.pdbx_description
1 polymer ?
#
loop_
_entity_poly.entity_id
_entity_poly.type
_entity_poly.pdbx_seq_one_letter_code
_entity_poly.pdbx_strand_id
1 'polypeptide(L)'
;MNLDLDEKIAIVTGGASNIGRAICMNLAKEGAKVIVADLDTEQGQITSGAANQQYSGEVIFQQCDVTDTKSVKSLFEMTVGKYGAVDVLVNAVGWDELQYFTATEPNFWDKIIEINFKGVLNCSFEALKIMNTKGSGSIVSISSDASKQGEPREAVYGAMKAGVNSFMKTIAKENGRYGVRCNTVCPGVTIPEDDTEVGDNSMWKNIDSMFTQEQLAKIAKTLPLKKIGRPQDVANAVLFLASNKVAGHITGQVLSVSGGYSMV
;
A
#
# COMPACT_ATOMS: atom_id res chain seq x y z
N MET A 1 9.21 -7.37 19.05
CA MET A 1 9.99 -8.07 17.98
C MET A 1 10.90 -7.02 17.37
N ASN A 2 12.17 -7.29 17.19
CA ASN A 2 13.05 -6.33 16.48
C ASN A 2 12.95 -6.62 14.98
N LEU A 3 12.42 -5.66 14.22
CA LEU A 3 12.18 -5.79 12.77
C LEU A 3 13.41 -5.46 11.92
N ASP A 4 14.45 -4.85 12.50
CA ASP A 4 15.66 -4.43 11.78
C ASP A 4 15.35 -3.48 10.60
N LEU A 5 14.43 -2.53 10.85
CA LEU A 5 14.01 -1.51 9.89
C LEU A 5 14.67 -0.15 10.14
N ASP A 6 15.43 -0.02 11.24
CA ASP A 6 16.20 1.18 11.55
C ASP A 6 17.15 1.54 10.40
N GLU A 7 17.20 2.81 10.03
CA GLU A 7 17.96 3.37 8.90
C GLU A 7 17.60 2.78 7.51
N LYS A 8 16.62 1.88 7.38
CA LYS A 8 16.18 1.38 6.07
C LYS A 8 15.45 2.46 5.29
N ILE A 9 15.69 2.51 3.99
CA ILE A 9 15.09 3.49 3.09
C ILE A 9 13.83 2.90 2.48
N ALA A 10 12.68 3.48 2.84
CA ALA A 10 11.36 3.01 2.46
C ALA A 10 10.60 4.05 1.62
N ILE A 11 10.11 3.65 0.46
CA ILE A 11 9.16 4.43 -0.34
C ILE A 11 7.76 3.85 -0.10
N VAL A 12 6.80 4.71 0.27
CA VAL A 12 5.40 4.33 0.43
C VAL A 12 4.57 5.19 -0.51
N THR A 13 4.06 4.59 -1.59
CA THR A 13 3.13 5.27 -2.50
C THR A 13 1.72 5.25 -1.92
N GLY A 14 0.95 6.34 -2.09
CA GLY A 14 -0.32 6.51 -1.37
C GLY A 14 -0.10 6.74 0.14
N GLY A 15 1.08 7.26 0.51
CA GLY A 15 1.52 7.38 1.91
C GLY A 15 0.87 8.52 2.69
N ALA A 16 0.10 9.39 2.04
CA ALA A 16 -0.52 10.54 2.69
C ALA A 16 -1.74 10.16 3.54
N SER A 17 -2.48 9.12 3.18
CA SER A 17 -3.80 8.83 3.75
C SER A 17 -3.97 7.38 4.22
N ASN A 18 -4.85 7.19 5.21
CA ASN A 18 -5.38 5.90 5.66
C ASN A 18 -4.28 4.84 5.86
N ILE A 19 -4.36 3.69 5.18
CA ILE A 19 -3.41 2.57 5.28
C ILE A 19 -1.98 3.02 4.99
N GLY A 20 -1.77 3.81 3.91
CA GLY A 20 -0.44 4.30 3.54
C GLY A 20 0.17 5.20 4.62
N ARG A 21 -0.63 6.12 5.19
CA ARG A 21 -0.22 6.96 6.32
C ARG A 21 0.18 6.11 7.54
N ALA A 22 -0.66 5.13 7.92
CA ALA A 22 -0.34 4.24 9.04
C ALA A 22 0.96 3.47 8.82
N ILE A 23 1.25 3.04 7.57
CA ILE A 23 2.51 2.38 7.21
C ILE A 23 3.68 3.34 7.38
N CYS A 24 3.59 4.59 6.88
CA CYS A 24 4.63 5.61 7.03
C CYS A 24 4.95 5.89 8.51
N MET A 25 3.91 6.11 9.32
CA MET A 25 4.06 6.37 10.75
C MET A 25 4.76 5.21 11.48
N ASN A 26 4.39 3.98 11.15
CA ASN A 26 4.98 2.81 11.81
C ASN A 26 6.41 2.53 11.32
N LEU A 27 6.73 2.74 10.05
CA LEU A 27 8.11 2.67 9.55
C LEU A 27 9.01 3.71 10.24
N ALA A 28 8.51 4.95 10.38
CA ALA A 28 9.23 6.01 11.11
C ALA A 28 9.44 5.65 12.59
N LYS A 29 8.46 5.03 13.23
CA LYS A 29 8.56 4.53 14.61
C LYS A 29 9.66 3.47 14.77
N GLU A 30 9.88 2.65 13.75
CA GLU A 30 10.96 1.65 13.70
C GLU A 30 12.32 2.25 13.27
N GLY A 31 12.44 3.59 13.12
CA GLY A 31 13.66 4.29 12.76
C GLY A 31 14.00 4.33 11.27
N ALA A 32 13.07 3.93 10.39
CA ALA A 32 13.30 3.96 8.95
C ALA A 32 13.31 5.40 8.40
N LYS A 33 14.02 5.59 7.28
CA LYS A 33 13.94 6.80 6.43
C LYS A 33 12.82 6.59 5.44
N VAL A 34 11.74 7.36 5.56
CA VAL A 34 10.50 7.15 4.83
C VAL A 34 10.24 8.26 3.82
N ILE A 35 9.98 7.88 2.59
CA ILE A 35 9.49 8.78 1.55
C ILE A 35 7.98 8.55 1.41
N VAL A 36 7.20 9.55 1.87
CA VAL A 36 5.76 9.63 1.65
C VAL A 36 5.54 10.09 0.22
N ALA A 37 5.18 9.19 -0.67
CA ALA A 37 4.93 9.49 -2.08
C ALA A 37 3.42 9.53 -2.35
N ASP A 38 2.87 10.69 -2.72
CA ASP A 38 1.44 10.88 -2.93
C ASP A 38 1.16 12.01 -3.92
N LEU A 39 -0.04 12.05 -4.50
CA LEU A 39 -0.53 13.19 -5.27
C LEU A 39 -0.91 14.36 -4.37
N ASP A 40 -1.43 14.06 -3.18
CA ASP A 40 -1.92 15.03 -2.22
C ASP A 40 -0.76 15.68 -1.45
N THR A 41 -0.34 16.86 -1.90
CA THR A 41 0.79 17.59 -1.32
C THR A 41 0.51 18.03 0.12
N GLU A 42 -0.68 18.52 0.40
CA GLU A 42 -1.04 19.04 1.73
C GLU A 42 -1.06 17.90 2.75
N GLN A 43 -1.81 16.84 2.46
CA GLN A 43 -1.90 15.71 3.36
C GLN A 43 -0.57 14.95 3.50
N GLY A 44 0.23 14.89 2.43
CA GLY A 44 1.57 14.31 2.47
C GLY A 44 2.53 15.06 3.39
N GLN A 45 2.47 16.40 3.38
CA GLN A 45 3.23 17.25 4.30
C GLN A 45 2.75 17.12 5.75
N ILE A 46 1.43 17.04 5.97
CA ILE A 46 0.86 16.77 7.30
C ILE A 46 1.37 15.43 7.83
N THR A 47 1.31 14.37 7.03
CA THR A 47 1.78 13.04 7.42
C THR A 47 3.26 13.01 7.74
N SER A 48 4.11 13.58 6.88
CA SER A 48 5.56 13.63 7.12
C SER A 48 5.93 14.47 8.33
N GLY A 49 5.26 15.62 8.51
CA GLY A 49 5.43 16.49 9.68
C GLY A 49 5.05 15.80 10.99
N ALA A 50 3.89 15.13 11.03
CA ALA A 50 3.42 14.38 12.19
C ALA A 50 4.39 13.24 12.57
N ALA A 51 4.89 12.51 11.58
CA ALA A 51 5.85 11.44 11.81
C ALA A 51 7.17 11.95 12.40
N ASN A 52 7.73 13.02 11.83
CA ASN A 52 8.98 13.64 12.32
C ASN A 52 8.86 14.25 13.72
N GLN A 53 7.66 14.68 14.12
CA GLN A 53 7.43 15.19 15.48
C GLN A 53 7.33 14.06 16.51
N GLN A 54 6.87 12.90 16.10
CA GLN A 54 6.50 11.82 17.01
C GLN A 54 7.57 10.70 17.10
N TYR A 55 8.37 10.51 16.05
CA TYR A 55 9.28 9.37 15.92
C TYR A 55 10.69 9.79 15.52
N SER A 56 11.65 8.88 15.68
CA SER A 56 13.06 9.11 15.39
C SER A 56 13.45 8.94 13.92
N GLY A 57 12.63 8.27 13.13
CA GLY A 57 12.88 8.10 11.70
C GLY A 57 12.76 9.43 10.93
N GLU A 58 13.57 9.60 9.89
CA GLU A 58 13.45 10.74 8.98
C GLU A 58 12.33 10.49 7.97
N VAL A 59 11.34 11.37 7.89
CA VAL A 59 10.22 11.25 6.95
C VAL A 59 10.15 12.50 6.06
N ILE A 60 10.20 12.29 4.74
CA ILE A 60 10.04 13.37 3.77
C ILE A 60 8.82 13.10 2.87
N PHE A 61 8.19 14.16 2.41
CA PHE A 61 7.16 14.09 1.38
C PHE A 61 7.77 14.35 -0.01
N GLN A 62 7.33 13.56 -0.99
CA GLN A 62 7.60 13.77 -2.41
C GLN A 62 6.32 13.59 -3.21
N GLN A 63 5.89 14.64 -3.90
CA GLN A 63 4.74 14.53 -4.81
C GLN A 63 5.03 13.52 -5.91
N CYS A 64 4.12 12.59 -6.13
CA CYS A 64 4.25 11.55 -7.15
C CYS A 64 2.89 11.09 -7.67
N ASP A 65 2.74 11.13 -9.00
CA ASP A 65 1.69 10.43 -9.72
C ASP A 65 2.23 9.06 -10.16
N VAL A 66 1.70 7.99 -9.58
CA VAL A 66 2.14 6.63 -9.91
C VAL A 66 1.74 6.19 -11.33
N THR A 67 0.78 6.89 -11.95
CA THR A 67 0.35 6.62 -13.34
C THR A 67 1.29 7.26 -14.36
N ASP A 68 2.05 8.29 -13.97
CA ASP A 68 3.08 8.92 -14.80
C ASP A 68 4.47 8.30 -14.55
N THR A 69 4.99 7.61 -15.55
CA THR A 69 6.31 6.96 -15.49
C THR A 69 7.45 7.94 -15.24
N LYS A 70 7.34 9.21 -15.68
CA LYS A 70 8.36 10.23 -15.42
C LYS A 70 8.34 10.68 -13.97
N SER A 71 7.14 10.87 -13.41
CA SER A 71 6.95 11.19 -11.99
C SER A 71 7.53 10.09 -11.10
N VAL A 72 7.20 8.82 -11.41
CA VAL A 72 7.76 7.66 -10.70
C VAL A 72 9.28 7.62 -10.81
N LYS A 73 9.84 7.75 -12.00
CA LYS A 73 11.29 7.75 -12.20
C LYS A 73 11.98 8.84 -11.38
N SER A 74 11.44 10.06 -11.37
CA SER A 74 11.94 11.18 -10.56
C SER A 74 11.94 10.89 -9.06
N LEU A 75 10.88 10.24 -8.55
CA LEU A 75 10.80 9.81 -7.16
C LEU A 75 11.97 8.88 -6.78
N PHE A 76 12.24 7.87 -7.59
CA PHE A 76 13.31 6.90 -7.32
C PHE A 76 14.70 7.53 -7.50
N GLU A 77 14.91 8.37 -8.53
CA GLU A 77 16.17 9.11 -8.73
C GLU A 77 16.47 10.05 -7.56
N MET A 78 15.48 10.80 -7.08
CA MET A 78 15.61 11.65 -5.89
C MET A 78 15.97 10.81 -4.65
N THR A 79 15.27 9.69 -4.43
CA THR A 79 15.51 8.83 -3.28
C THR A 79 16.93 8.26 -3.28
N VAL A 80 17.38 7.73 -4.43
CA VAL A 80 18.75 7.21 -4.57
C VAL A 80 19.78 8.33 -4.45
N GLY A 81 19.53 9.50 -5.05
CA GLY A 81 20.43 10.65 -4.94
C GLY A 81 20.61 11.13 -3.50
N LYS A 82 19.56 11.06 -2.67
CA LYS A 82 19.64 11.49 -1.26
C LYS A 82 20.19 10.41 -0.33
N TYR A 83 19.77 9.14 -0.50
CA TYR A 83 20.03 8.08 0.47
C TYR A 83 20.88 6.92 -0.08
N GLY A 84 21.17 6.90 -1.36
CA GLY A 84 22.01 5.88 -2.00
C GLY A 84 21.34 4.57 -2.33
N ALA A 85 20.12 4.30 -1.82
CA ALA A 85 19.45 3.02 -2.00
C ALA A 85 17.92 3.13 -1.86
N VAL A 86 17.24 2.02 -2.14
CA VAL A 86 15.86 1.72 -1.73
C VAL A 86 15.87 0.32 -1.13
N ASP A 87 15.41 0.17 0.12
CA ASP A 87 15.32 -1.11 0.84
C ASP A 87 13.92 -1.69 0.77
N VAL A 88 12.91 -0.83 0.89
CA VAL A 88 11.49 -1.20 0.94
C VAL A 88 10.70 -0.35 -0.03
N LEU A 89 9.88 -0.99 -0.83
CA LEU A 89 8.79 -0.34 -1.56
C LEU A 89 7.46 -0.85 -1.04
N VAL A 90 6.56 0.07 -0.68
CA VAL A 90 5.17 -0.25 -0.39
C VAL A 90 4.28 0.42 -1.44
N ASN A 91 3.62 -0.39 -2.28
CA ASN A 91 2.60 0.10 -3.21
C ASN A 91 1.26 0.14 -2.48
N ALA A 92 0.87 1.30 -1.95
CA ALA A 92 -0.40 1.45 -1.23
C ALA A 92 -1.41 2.38 -1.92
N VAL A 93 -1.10 2.89 -3.11
CA VAL A 93 -2.08 3.61 -3.93
C VAL A 93 -3.22 2.69 -4.32
N GLY A 94 -4.44 3.17 -4.16
CA GLY A 94 -5.64 2.51 -4.63
C GLY A 94 -6.80 3.50 -4.71
N TRP A 95 -7.65 3.30 -5.71
CA TRP A 95 -8.86 4.08 -5.88
C TRP A 95 -9.97 3.21 -6.44
N ASP A 96 -11.17 3.36 -5.92
CA ASP A 96 -12.39 2.76 -6.43
C ASP A 96 -13.60 3.66 -6.14
N GLU A 97 -14.68 3.39 -6.84
CA GLU A 97 -16.01 3.91 -6.61
C GLU A 97 -17.02 2.77 -6.81
N LEU A 98 -17.79 2.48 -5.79
CA LEU A 98 -18.66 1.30 -5.75
C LEU A 98 -19.82 1.41 -6.75
N GLN A 99 -19.71 0.74 -7.90
CA GLN A 99 -20.71 0.73 -8.96
C GLN A 99 -20.97 -0.67 -9.52
N TYR A 100 -22.23 -1.01 -9.83
CA TYR A 100 -22.52 -2.24 -10.58
C TYR A 100 -21.87 -2.17 -11.96
N PHE A 101 -21.24 -3.26 -12.41
CA PHE A 101 -20.48 -3.29 -13.66
C PHE A 101 -21.28 -2.75 -14.88
N THR A 102 -22.55 -3.10 -14.99
CA THR A 102 -23.42 -2.63 -16.09
C THR A 102 -23.81 -1.15 -16.02
N ALA A 103 -23.45 -0.46 -14.92
CA ALA A 103 -23.65 0.98 -14.75
C ALA A 103 -22.35 1.78 -14.92
N THR A 104 -21.23 1.10 -15.23
CA THR A 104 -19.93 1.75 -15.44
C THR A 104 -19.62 1.96 -16.93
N GLU A 105 -18.71 2.90 -17.22
CA GLU A 105 -18.30 3.26 -18.58
C GLU A 105 -16.80 2.97 -18.78
N PRO A 106 -16.32 2.82 -20.03
CA PRO A 106 -14.91 2.49 -20.31
C PRO A 106 -13.88 3.42 -19.67
N ASN A 107 -14.13 4.72 -19.62
CA ASN A 107 -13.26 5.70 -18.97
C ASN A 107 -13.10 5.45 -17.47
N PHE A 108 -14.13 4.94 -16.80
CA PHE A 108 -14.04 4.50 -15.40
C PHE A 108 -13.11 3.29 -15.26
N TRP A 109 -13.21 2.32 -16.18
CA TRP A 109 -12.33 1.15 -16.18
C TRP A 109 -10.88 1.54 -16.40
N ASP A 110 -10.62 2.43 -17.36
CA ASP A 110 -9.27 2.93 -17.66
C ASP A 110 -8.65 3.58 -16.41
N LYS A 111 -9.39 4.41 -15.70
CA LYS A 111 -8.94 5.02 -14.44
C LYS A 111 -8.59 3.97 -13.38
N ILE A 112 -9.45 2.95 -13.19
CA ILE A 112 -9.20 1.85 -12.24
C ILE A 112 -7.92 1.10 -12.61
N ILE A 113 -7.74 0.77 -13.90
CA ILE A 113 -6.57 0.03 -14.41
C ILE A 113 -5.29 0.85 -14.20
N GLU A 114 -5.31 2.12 -14.59
CA GLU A 114 -4.14 3.01 -14.48
C GLU A 114 -3.68 3.14 -13.02
N ILE A 115 -4.59 3.45 -12.11
CA ILE A 115 -4.24 3.70 -10.71
C ILE A 115 -3.88 2.39 -9.99
N ASN A 116 -4.74 1.36 -10.06
CA ASN A 116 -4.60 0.19 -9.19
C ASN A 116 -3.65 -0.87 -9.72
N PHE A 117 -3.34 -0.86 -11.03
CA PHE A 117 -2.46 -1.88 -11.61
C PHE A 117 -1.22 -1.27 -12.27
N LYS A 118 -1.36 -0.35 -13.23
CA LYS A 118 -0.19 0.25 -13.89
C LYS A 118 0.69 1.03 -12.92
N GLY A 119 0.11 1.74 -11.95
CA GLY A 119 0.88 2.39 -10.88
C GLY A 119 1.79 1.41 -10.12
N VAL A 120 1.28 0.22 -9.80
CA VAL A 120 2.08 -0.85 -9.17
C VAL A 120 3.20 -1.33 -10.09
N LEU A 121 2.92 -1.50 -11.39
CA LEU A 121 3.94 -1.91 -12.38
C LEU A 121 5.05 -0.86 -12.44
N ASN A 122 4.71 0.42 -12.60
CA ASN A 122 5.66 1.52 -12.75
C ASN A 122 6.61 1.60 -11.53
N CYS A 123 6.06 1.60 -10.31
CA CYS A 123 6.86 1.69 -9.09
C CYS A 123 7.71 0.44 -8.86
N SER A 124 7.14 -0.75 -9.09
CA SER A 124 7.88 -2.01 -8.91
C SER A 124 9.03 -2.14 -9.91
N PHE A 125 8.85 -1.66 -11.15
CA PHE A 125 9.90 -1.67 -12.18
C PHE A 125 11.13 -0.86 -11.75
N GLU A 126 10.93 0.38 -11.28
CA GLU A 126 12.06 1.21 -10.83
C GLU A 126 12.70 0.67 -9.54
N ALA A 127 11.90 0.16 -8.59
CA ALA A 127 12.42 -0.46 -7.38
C ALA A 127 13.30 -1.68 -7.69
N LEU A 128 12.83 -2.58 -8.56
CA LEU A 128 13.57 -3.80 -8.92
C LEU A 128 14.92 -3.50 -9.60
N LYS A 129 15.03 -2.48 -10.40
CA LYS A 129 16.31 -2.05 -11.01
C LYS A 129 17.35 -1.73 -9.93
N ILE A 130 16.94 -1.04 -8.88
CA ILE A 130 17.80 -0.63 -7.77
C ILE A 130 18.10 -1.82 -6.85
N MET A 131 17.06 -2.53 -6.42
CA MET A 131 17.16 -3.65 -5.48
C MET A 131 17.97 -4.82 -6.05
N ASN A 132 17.80 -5.15 -7.35
CA ASN A 132 18.56 -6.21 -8.00
C ASN A 132 20.06 -5.88 -8.07
N THR A 133 20.40 -4.62 -8.35
CA THR A 133 21.81 -4.16 -8.35
C THR A 133 22.40 -4.21 -6.95
N LYS A 134 21.60 -3.86 -5.94
CA LYS A 134 22.00 -3.89 -4.53
C LYS A 134 22.12 -5.32 -3.98
N GLY A 135 21.39 -6.29 -4.55
CA GLY A 135 21.33 -7.68 -4.05
C GLY A 135 20.42 -7.89 -2.83
N SER A 136 19.50 -6.96 -2.57
CA SER A 136 18.52 -7.08 -1.47
C SER A 136 17.38 -6.10 -1.62
N GLY A 137 16.18 -6.46 -1.14
CA GLY A 137 15.03 -5.56 -1.10
C GLY A 137 13.74 -6.26 -0.68
N SER A 138 12.73 -5.48 -0.34
CA SER A 138 11.38 -5.98 -0.09
C SER A 138 10.33 -5.08 -0.77
N ILE A 139 9.48 -5.68 -1.59
CA ILE A 139 8.30 -5.02 -2.17
C ILE A 139 7.06 -5.60 -1.53
N VAL A 140 6.22 -4.76 -0.95
CA VAL A 140 4.92 -5.14 -0.40
C VAL A 140 3.84 -4.34 -1.11
N SER A 141 2.89 -5.01 -1.78
CA SER A 141 1.79 -4.35 -2.47
C SER A 141 0.48 -4.54 -1.71
N ILE A 142 -0.30 -3.47 -1.59
CA ILE A 142 -1.64 -3.52 -1.01
C ILE A 142 -2.63 -3.90 -2.11
N SER A 143 -3.19 -5.09 -1.98
CA SER A 143 -4.28 -5.60 -2.80
C SER A 143 -5.62 -5.39 -2.08
N SER A 144 -6.51 -6.36 -2.13
CA SER A 144 -7.81 -6.40 -1.44
C SER A 144 -8.30 -7.84 -1.34
N ASP A 145 -9.11 -8.16 -0.36
CA ASP A 145 -9.82 -9.47 -0.35
C ASP A 145 -10.84 -9.58 -1.48
N ALA A 146 -11.32 -8.46 -2.06
CA ALA A 146 -12.10 -8.47 -3.30
C ALA A 146 -11.38 -9.18 -4.46
N SER A 147 -10.04 -9.21 -4.44
CA SER A 147 -9.21 -9.92 -5.42
C SER A 147 -9.26 -11.44 -5.33
N LYS A 148 -9.78 -11.98 -4.24
CA LYS A 148 -9.76 -13.42 -3.94
C LYS A 148 -11.11 -14.08 -4.18
N GLN A 149 -12.21 -13.40 -3.87
CA GLN A 149 -13.55 -13.98 -3.93
C GLN A 149 -14.54 -13.19 -4.79
N GLY A 150 -14.10 -12.02 -5.31
CA GLY A 150 -14.97 -11.08 -5.98
C GLY A 150 -15.89 -10.35 -4.97
N GLU A 151 -16.14 -9.06 -5.26
CA GLU A 151 -17.01 -8.25 -4.43
C GLU A 151 -18.03 -7.54 -5.32
N PRO A 152 -19.33 -7.62 -5.01
CA PRO A 152 -20.33 -6.86 -5.75
C PRO A 152 -19.99 -5.37 -5.78
N ARG A 153 -20.11 -4.75 -6.97
CA ARG A 153 -19.82 -3.34 -7.26
C ARG A 153 -18.32 -2.99 -7.39
N GLU A 154 -17.41 -3.97 -7.29
CA GLU A 154 -15.95 -3.82 -7.41
C GLU A 154 -15.39 -4.67 -8.58
N ALA A 155 -16.13 -4.89 -9.67
CA ALA A 155 -15.75 -5.85 -10.71
C ALA A 155 -14.37 -5.58 -11.32
N VAL A 156 -14.11 -4.35 -11.79
CA VAL A 156 -12.83 -3.97 -12.41
C VAL A 156 -11.74 -3.84 -11.33
N TYR A 157 -12.06 -3.22 -10.20
CA TYR A 157 -11.14 -3.10 -9.07
C TYR A 157 -10.65 -4.45 -8.57
N GLY A 158 -11.56 -5.37 -8.27
CA GLY A 158 -11.22 -6.74 -7.82
C GLY A 158 -10.35 -7.48 -8.83
N ALA A 159 -10.63 -7.35 -10.14
CA ALA A 159 -9.82 -7.91 -11.20
C ALA A 159 -8.39 -7.32 -11.22
N MET A 160 -8.23 -6.00 -11.06
CA MET A 160 -6.91 -5.36 -11.01
C MET A 160 -6.12 -5.76 -9.78
N LYS A 161 -6.77 -5.84 -8.62
CA LYS A 161 -6.14 -6.32 -7.38
C LYS A 161 -5.77 -7.82 -7.46
N ALA A 162 -6.54 -8.64 -8.18
CA ALA A 162 -6.16 -10.02 -8.51
C ALA A 162 -4.94 -10.06 -9.45
N GLY A 163 -4.88 -9.16 -10.43
CA GLY A 163 -3.71 -8.95 -11.28
C GLY A 163 -2.45 -8.62 -10.46
N VAL A 164 -2.56 -7.74 -9.46
CA VAL A 164 -1.46 -7.44 -8.53
C VAL A 164 -0.98 -8.71 -7.82
N ASN A 165 -1.90 -9.55 -7.29
CA ASN A 165 -1.51 -10.79 -6.61
C ASN A 165 -0.72 -11.72 -7.52
N SER A 166 -1.12 -11.88 -8.79
CA SER A 166 -0.43 -12.71 -9.78
C SER A 166 0.92 -12.11 -10.17
N PHE A 167 0.96 -10.81 -10.45
CA PHE A 167 2.17 -10.07 -10.79
C PHE A 167 3.24 -10.19 -9.69
N MET A 168 2.88 -9.97 -8.44
CA MET A 168 3.80 -10.05 -7.30
C MET A 168 4.40 -11.46 -7.13
N LYS A 169 3.63 -12.52 -7.40
CA LYS A 169 4.15 -13.90 -7.41
C LYS A 169 5.18 -14.11 -8.51
N THR A 170 4.95 -13.54 -9.68
CA THR A 170 5.85 -13.66 -10.83
C THR A 170 7.17 -12.95 -10.56
N ILE A 171 7.14 -11.67 -10.14
CA ILE A 171 8.37 -10.92 -9.86
C ILE A 171 9.11 -11.46 -8.63
N ALA A 172 8.43 -12.12 -7.68
CA ALA A 172 9.08 -12.83 -6.58
C ALA A 172 9.96 -13.97 -7.09
N LYS A 173 9.48 -14.75 -8.07
CA LYS A 173 10.26 -15.85 -8.69
C LYS A 173 11.43 -15.33 -9.53
N GLU A 174 11.21 -14.25 -10.29
CA GLU A 174 12.23 -13.69 -11.18
C GLU A 174 13.38 -13.04 -10.39
N ASN A 175 13.07 -12.37 -9.26
CA ASN A 175 14.01 -11.52 -8.55
C ASN A 175 14.52 -12.13 -7.22
N GLY A 176 14.01 -13.29 -6.81
CA GLY A 176 14.48 -13.99 -5.61
C GLY A 176 15.98 -14.33 -5.64
N ARG A 177 16.54 -14.61 -6.84
CA ARG A 177 17.99 -14.83 -7.03
C ARG A 177 18.85 -13.60 -6.71
N TYR A 178 18.27 -12.41 -6.67
CA TYR A 178 18.91 -11.17 -6.26
C TYR A 178 18.61 -10.78 -4.81
N GLY A 179 18.03 -11.70 -4.01
CA GLY A 179 17.68 -11.42 -2.63
C GLY A 179 16.47 -10.47 -2.45
N VAL A 180 15.66 -10.26 -3.51
CA VAL A 180 14.47 -9.41 -3.45
C VAL A 180 13.24 -10.25 -3.15
N ARG A 181 12.47 -9.86 -2.13
CA ARG A 181 11.21 -10.48 -1.74
C ARG A 181 10.03 -9.61 -2.21
N CYS A 182 8.97 -10.25 -2.70
CA CYS A 182 7.78 -9.56 -3.18
C CYS A 182 6.55 -10.25 -2.61
N ASN A 183 5.76 -9.54 -1.80
CA ASN A 183 4.58 -10.07 -1.13
C ASN A 183 3.39 -9.10 -1.26
N THR A 184 2.21 -9.61 -0.99
CA THR A 184 0.95 -8.85 -1.07
C THR A 184 0.20 -8.93 0.25
N VAL A 185 -0.37 -7.82 0.68
CA VAL A 185 -1.33 -7.76 1.79
C VAL A 185 -2.71 -7.44 1.20
N CYS A 186 -3.72 -8.19 1.60
CA CYS A 186 -5.11 -8.04 1.18
C CYS A 186 -5.96 -7.60 2.37
N PRO A 187 -6.24 -6.30 2.53
CA PRO A 187 -7.19 -5.82 3.51
C PRO A 187 -8.63 -6.25 3.18
N GLY A 188 -9.45 -6.46 4.20
CA GLY A 188 -10.89 -6.32 4.10
C GLY A 188 -11.32 -4.87 4.26
N VAL A 189 -12.56 -4.62 4.66
CA VAL A 189 -13.04 -3.27 4.97
C VAL A 189 -12.18 -2.69 6.09
N THR A 190 -11.44 -1.63 5.76
CA THR A 190 -10.48 -0.97 6.65
C THR A 190 -10.75 0.52 6.59
N ILE A 191 -11.15 1.11 7.69
CA ILE A 191 -11.54 2.53 7.78
C ILE A 191 -10.56 3.33 8.62
N PRO A 192 -10.31 4.61 8.30
CA PRO A 192 -9.49 5.50 9.13
C PRO A 192 -10.12 5.65 10.52
N GLU A 193 -9.29 5.88 11.53
CA GLU A 193 -9.76 6.10 12.91
C GLU A 193 -10.17 7.55 13.14
N ASP A 194 -9.62 8.48 12.34
CA ASP A 194 -9.84 9.92 12.46
C ASP A 194 -9.85 10.58 11.06
N ASP A 195 -10.67 11.61 10.88
CA ASP A 195 -10.76 12.38 9.63
C ASP A 195 -9.45 13.09 9.27
N THR A 196 -8.58 13.37 10.25
CA THR A 196 -7.24 13.94 10.02
C THR A 196 -6.27 12.96 9.37
N GLU A 197 -6.61 11.68 9.31
CA GLU A 197 -5.82 10.62 8.67
C GLU A 197 -6.05 10.53 7.17
N VAL A 198 -6.96 11.32 6.60
CA VAL A 198 -7.32 11.30 5.19
C VAL A 198 -7.27 12.69 4.58
N GLY A 199 -6.66 12.81 3.40
CA GLY A 199 -6.67 14.02 2.60
C GLY A 199 -7.92 14.17 1.74
N ASP A 200 -8.12 15.34 1.16
CA ASP A 200 -9.30 15.66 0.34
C ASP A 200 -9.39 14.81 -0.95
N ASN A 201 -8.25 14.32 -1.44
CA ASN A 201 -8.20 13.45 -2.62
C ASN A 201 -8.37 11.95 -2.30
N SER A 202 -8.52 11.59 -1.02
CA SER A 202 -8.71 10.20 -0.61
C SER A 202 -10.13 9.73 -0.89
N MET A 203 -10.27 8.50 -1.41
CA MET A 203 -11.57 7.85 -1.54
C MET A 203 -12.30 7.71 -0.18
N TRP A 204 -11.55 7.78 0.93
CA TRP A 204 -12.07 7.67 2.30
C TRP A 204 -12.53 8.99 2.90
N LYS A 205 -12.39 10.12 2.19
CA LYS A 205 -12.80 11.46 2.70
C LYS A 205 -14.28 11.54 3.03
N ASN A 206 -15.10 10.86 2.25
CA ASN A 206 -16.56 10.86 2.43
C ASN A 206 -17.05 9.46 2.80
N ILE A 207 -16.47 8.86 3.83
CA ILE A 207 -16.79 7.49 4.23
C ILE A 207 -18.28 7.29 4.51
N ASP A 208 -18.96 8.27 5.07
CA ASP A 208 -20.40 8.23 5.36
C ASP A 208 -21.27 8.11 4.09
N SER A 209 -20.74 8.52 2.92
CA SER A 209 -21.40 8.31 1.64
C SER A 209 -21.24 6.87 1.11
N MET A 210 -20.21 6.17 1.54
CA MET A 210 -19.92 4.78 1.16
C MET A 210 -20.60 3.78 2.11
N PHE A 211 -20.49 4.06 3.42
CA PHE A 211 -20.98 3.17 4.47
C PHE A 211 -21.62 3.96 5.61
N THR A 212 -22.88 3.68 5.93
CA THR A 212 -23.47 4.17 7.17
C THR A 212 -22.91 3.39 8.38
N GLN A 213 -22.98 3.97 9.57
CA GLN A 213 -22.58 3.30 10.81
C GLN A 213 -23.34 1.97 11.03
N GLU A 214 -24.61 1.91 10.63
CA GLU A 214 -25.41 0.69 10.69
C GLU A 214 -24.89 -0.39 9.73
N GLN A 215 -24.48 0.00 8.51
CA GLN A 215 -23.87 -0.92 7.54
C GLN A 215 -22.52 -1.45 8.05
N LEU A 216 -21.67 -0.60 8.61
CA LEU A 216 -20.40 -1.02 9.20
C LEU A 216 -20.62 -1.99 10.37
N ALA A 217 -21.59 -1.72 11.23
CA ALA A 217 -21.95 -2.62 12.32
C ALA A 217 -22.49 -3.99 11.82
N LYS A 218 -23.22 -3.99 10.69
CA LYS A 218 -23.67 -5.24 10.04
C LYS A 218 -22.50 -6.00 9.46
N ILE A 219 -21.59 -5.32 8.73
CA ILE A 219 -20.38 -5.94 8.18
C ILE A 219 -19.55 -6.54 9.31
N ALA A 220 -19.28 -5.79 10.38
CA ALA A 220 -18.53 -6.29 11.52
C ALA A 220 -19.12 -7.58 12.11
N LYS A 221 -20.46 -7.67 12.22
CA LYS A 221 -21.14 -8.87 12.72
C LYS A 221 -20.97 -10.10 11.83
N THR A 222 -20.74 -9.93 10.52
CA THR A 222 -20.52 -11.07 9.60
C THR A 222 -19.08 -11.60 9.69
N LEU A 223 -18.12 -10.76 10.06
CA LEU A 223 -16.72 -11.16 10.17
C LEU A 223 -16.50 -12.11 11.35
N PRO A 224 -15.65 -13.15 11.22
CA PRO A 224 -15.27 -14.01 12.34
C PRO A 224 -14.77 -13.24 13.57
N LEU A 225 -13.91 -12.22 13.39
CA LEU A 225 -13.38 -11.40 14.50
C LEU A 225 -14.34 -10.30 14.99
N LYS A 226 -15.54 -10.17 14.39
CA LYS A 226 -16.61 -9.24 14.82
C LYS A 226 -16.19 -7.77 14.91
N LYS A 227 -15.22 -7.35 14.12
CA LYS A 227 -14.73 -5.95 14.07
C LYS A 227 -14.31 -5.56 12.66
N ILE A 228 -14.43 -4.28 12.33
CA ILE A 228 -13.89 -3.67 11.13
C ILE A 228 -12.37 -3.53 11.30
N GLY A 229 -11.61 -3.63 10.21
CA GLY A 229 -10.16 -3.42 10.17
C GLY A 229 -9.80 -1.95 10.38
N ARG A 230 -8.62 -1.71 10.97
CA ARG A 230 -8.01 -0.40 11.12
C ARG A 230 -6.75 -0.32 10.27
N PRO A 231 -6.32 0.87 9.84
CA PRO A 231 -5.08 1.06 9.10
C PRO A 231 -3.87 0.42 9.78
N GLN A 232 -3.83 0.49 11.12
CA GLN A 232 -2.79 -0.11 11.94
C GLN A 232 -2.70 -1.65 11.81
N ASP A 233 -3.83 -2.33 11.64
CA ASP A 233 -3.84 -3.80 11.49
C ASP A 233 -3.13 -4.20 10.19
N VAL A 234 -3.31 -3.42 9.11
CA VAL A 234 -2.64 -3.61 7.82
C VAL A 234 -1.17 -3.21 7.89
N ALA A 235 -0.86 -2.06 8.52
CA ALA A 235 0.52 -1.59 8.68
C ALA A 235 1.40 -2.61 9.40
N ASN A 236 0.89 -3.27 10.45
CA ASN A 236 1.62 -4.31 11.17
C ASN A 236 2.03 -5.48 10.25
N ALA A 237 1.14 -5.93 9.37
CA ALA A 237 1.44 -6.99 8.40
C ALA A 237 2.47 -6.55 7.36
N VAL A 238 2.38 -5.29 6.90
CA VAL A 238 3.34 -4.71 5.95
C VAL A 238 4.74 -4.64 6.57
N LEU A 239 4.87 -4.12 7.77
CA LEU A 239 6.17 -4.03 8.46
C LEU A 239 6.79 -5.41 8.68
N PHE A 240 5.99 -6.41 9.09
CA PHE A 240 6.43 -7.79 9.19
C PHE A 240 7.01 -8.29 7.86
N LEU A 241 6.28 -8.12 6.75
CA LEU A 241 6.73 -8.55 5.42
C LEU A 241 7.89 -7.72 4.87
N ALA A 242 8.01 -6.45 5.24
CA ALA A 242 9.12 -5.57 4.84
C ALA A 242 10.45 -6.02 5.48
N SER A 243 10.42 -6.55 6.69
CA SER A 243 11.61 -6.94 7.45
C SER A 243 12.29 -8.20 6.90
N ASN A 244 13.56 -8.09 6.53
CA ASN A 244 14.36 -9.26 6.16
C ASN A 244 14.72 -10.15 7.36
N LYS A 245 14.75 -9.59 8.55
CA LYS A 245 15.12 -10.33 9.77
C LYS A 245 14.03 -11.33 10.18
N VAL A 246 12.77 -10.96 10.06
CA VAL A 246 11.65 -11.80 10.55
C VAL A 246 10.86 -12.47 9.41
N ALA A 247 10.90 -11.92 8.20
CA ALA A 247 10.22 -12.46 7.02
C ALA A 247 11.18 -12.83 5.87
N GLY A 248 12.48 -13.02 6.17
CA GLY A 248 13.51 -13.25 5.14
C GLY A 248 13.32 -14.52 4.31
N HIS A 249 12.45 -15.45 4.72
CA HIS A 249 12.12 -16.66 3.97
C HIS A 249 10.67 -16.65 3.43
N ILE A 250 10.07 -15.45 3.34
CA ILE A 250 8.68 -15.27 2.87
C ILE A 250 8.70 -14.41 1.60
N THR A 251 8.33 -15.00 0.47
CA THR A 251 8.16 -14.30 -0.82
C THR A 251 7.04 -14.93 -1.63
N GLY A 252 6.40 -14.15 -2.50
CA GLY A 252 5.28 -14.59 -3.34
C GLY A 252 3.98 -14.86 -2.56
N GLN A 253 3.88 -14.42 -1.30
CA GLN A 253 2.71 -14.70 -0.48
C GLN A 253 1.65 -13.60 -0.61
N VAL A 254 0.39 -14.01 -0.41
CA VAL A 254 -0.79 -13.13 -0.42
C VAL A 254 -1.49 -13.31 0.92
N LEU A 255 -1.28 -12.34 1.82
CA LEU A 255 -1.74 -12.36 3.19
C LEU A 255 -3.01 -11.53 3.37
N SER A 256 -4.12 -12.15 3.78
CA SER A 256 -5.33 -11.43 4.17
C SER A 256 -5.20 -10.81 5.56
N VAL A 257 -5.62 -9.55 5.69
CA VAL A 257 -5.78 -8.82 6.94
C VAL A 257 -7.21 -8.29 6.97
N SER A 258 -8.17 -9.15 7.28
CA SER A 258 -9.59 -8.91 7.01
C SER A 258 -10.54 -9.38 8.11
N GLY A 259 -9.99 -9.76 9.27
CA GLY A 259 -10.82 -10.29 10.35
C GLY A 259 -11.47 -11.64 10.03
N GLY A 260 -10.94 -12.36 9.02
CA GLY A 260 -11.45 -13.64 8.54
C GLY A 260 -12.51 -13.54 7.43
N TYR A 261 -12.63 -12.36 6.76
CA TYR A 261 -13.55 -12.18 5.64
C TYR A 261 -13.22 -13.14 4.49
N SER A 262 -11.94 -13.25 4.12
CA SER A 262 -11.44 -14.21 3.16
C SER A 262 -10.39 -15.13 3.79
N MET A 263 -10.46 -16.42 3.51
CA MET A 263 -9.57 -17.47 4.05
C MET A 263 -8.97 -18.35 2.94
N VAL A 264 -8.71 -17.79 1.76
CA VAL A 264 -8.17 -18.48 0.57
C VAL A 264 -6.83 -17.92 0.15
#